data_ee4ecc1f67ee848b2ef9613d795b6449
#
_entry.id   ee4ecc1f67ee848b2ef9613d795b6449
#
_cell.length_a   1.000
_cell.length_b   1.000
_cell.length_c   1.000
_cell.angle_alpha   90.00
_cell.angle_beta   90.00
_cell.angle_gamma   90.00
#
_symmetry.space_group_name_H-M   'P 1'
#
loop_
_entity.id
_entity.type
_entity.pdbx_description
1 polymer ?
#
loop_
_entity_poly.entity_id
_entity_poly.type
_entity_poly.pdbx_seq_one_letter_code
_entity_poly.pdbx_strand_id
1 'polypeptide(L)'
;MFNSFIPSVLGTALGLGIIPTIALSPVIAQEISSPLFLAYPPPDHQTTSDRIFFVGTAPANGIVRINGQTIDRSPAGHFAPSFPLKLGENHFVLDYQAPPSAGTPATPVAVTVTRLSPIPEIPSDVRFAENSLFPSGSLARQPGEWICFETIAPPQAEVTVHLSTHLDDRPESATGKTGKLDAFPLAEQPITVTLPENSAVLLKDNTPQPQSGSGHYRGCRSFSTIGSFKVHYDLNLQGQTLHATAPGQVEILDPQQITIATVTAPSGTTRTGPSTDYSRLTPLPAGTQARVTGTDGDWLRLDYGAWIKAADTHIAPSAILPHSTLRSVLSRTQPGWTELVFPLDVPVPFSLTQGTDFLELRLQNTIAQTDTIYIDPNPIIDRLDWHQSQPDQVTYRIQFRSMAGEPDAPSHQTYQQWGYKTRYEGSQLILSLKHPPHSGKGLEGIKIFLDPGHGSENDLGARGPTGYPEKDVTLKITQQLAQVLTQQGAIVFLSRQGDEDLWPNDRVALMEAQEPDLAISLHYNALPDGGDAEHTQGVGVFWYHPQSHALAQFLHDSLVTTLDRPSYGVFWNNLALTRPSVAPAVLLELGFMINPAEFEWIVDETAQSQLVDALAEALTRWVEGATID
;
A
#
# COMPACT_ATOMS: atom_id res chain seq x y z
N MET A 1 -0.34 8.61 54.58
CA MET A 1 0.74 8.23 55.54
C MET A 1 2.06 8.30 54.81
N PHE A 2 2.90 9.24 55.32
CA PHE A 2 4.37 9.33 55.17
C PHE A 2 4.98 9.44 53.75
N ASN A 3 5.47 10.56 53.40
CA ASN A 3 6.63 11.46 53.67
C ASN A 3 7.70 11.28 52.61
N SER A 4 7.91 12.26 51.75
CA SER A 4 8.82 13.44 51.77
C SER A 4 10.30 13.13 51.94
N PHE A 5 11.10 13.58 50.97
CA PHE A 5 12.33 14.37 51.24
C PHE A 5 12.89 14.99 49.97
N ILE A 6 12.94 16.34 49.95
CA ILE A 6 13.81 17.19 49.12
C ILE A 6 15.05 17.53 49.98
N PRO A 7 16.24 17.72 49.43
CA PRO A 7 16.88 18.97 49.74
C PRO A 7 17.40 19.76 48.53
N SER A 8 17.13 21.03 48.56
CA SER A 8 17.74 22.13 47.80
C SER A 8 19.18 22.37 48.23
N VAL A 9 20.07 22.66 47.25
CA VAL A 9 21.28 23.45 47.49
C VAL A 9 21.44 24.47 46.35
N LEU A 10 21.39 25.74 46.71
CA LEU A 10 21.84 26.89 45.91
C LEU A 10 23.38 26.83 45.75
N GLY A 11 23.84 27.13 44.55
CA GLY A 11 25.27 27.42 44.27
C GLY A 11 25.37 28.27 43.02
N THR A 12 25.46 29.59 43.19
CA THR A 12 25.82 30.59 42.16
C THR A 12 27.26 30.45 41.75
N ALA A 13 27.54 30.27 40.45
CA ALA A 13 28.84 30.54 39.84
C ALA A 13 28.65 31.12 38.44
N LEU A 14 29.05 32.39 38.26
CA LEU A 14 29.25 33.00 36.97
C LEU A 14 30.37 32.25 36.23
N GLY A 15 30.08 31.77 35.03
CA GLY A 15 31.06 31.22 34.11
C GLY A 15 30.79 31.76 32.70
N LEU A 16 31.76 32.49 32.16
CA LEU A 16 31.76 33.02 30.79
C LEU A 16 31.43 31.92 29.76
N GLY A 17 30.43 32.18 28.95
CA GLY A 17 30.04 31.32 27.85
C GLY A 17 31.08 31.34 26.72
N ILE A 18 31.70 30.20 26.48
CA ILE A 18 32.37 29.90 25.22
C ILE A 18 31.29 29.24 24.33
N ILE A 19 30.91 29.95 23.28
CA ILE A 19 30.04 29.42 22.21
C ILE A 19 30.88 28.38 21.46
N PRO A 20 30.51 27.09 21.45
CA PRO A 20 31.18 26.17 20.56
C PRO A 20 30.75 26.47 19.12
N THR A 21 31.68 26.91 18.32
CA THR A 21 31.58 26.91 16.86
C THR A 21 31.37 25.46 16.45
N ILE A 22 30.14 25.11 16.03
CA ILE A 22 29.87 23.85 15.37
C ILE A 22 30.57 23.90 14.03
N ALA A 23 31.73 23.26 13.96
CA ALA A 23 32.37 22.95 12.69
C ALA A 23 31.42 22.00 11.93
N LEU A 24 30.83 22.51 10.87
CA LEU A 24 30.19 21.67 9.83
C LEU A 24 31.27 20.70 9.36
N SER A 25 31.15 19.45 9.73
CA SER A 25 31.94 18.36 9.13
C SER A 25 31.68 18.39 7.63
N PRO A 26 32.72 18.43 6.78
CA PRO A 26 32.51 18.30 5.35
C PRO A 26 31.88 16.90 5.13
N VAL A 27 30.77 16.90 4.42
CA VAL A 27 30.24 15.66 3.80
C VAL A 27 31.42 15.00 3.11
N ILE A 28 31.81 13.83 3.58
CA ILE A 28 32.84 13.01 2.95
C ILE A 28 32.27 12.65 1.59
N ALA A 29 32.63 13.39 0.57
CA ALA A 29 32.54 12.94 -0.81
C ALA A 29 33.36 11.66 -0.85
N GLN A 30 32.68 10.53 -0.95
CA GLN A 30 33.32 9.24 -1.13
C GLN A 30 34.23 9.39 -2.35
N GLU A 31 35.54 9.28 -2.19
CA GLU A 31 36.50 9.35 -3.29
C GLU A 31 36.08 8.26 -4.30
N ILE A 32 35.51 8.70 -5.42
CA ILE A 32 35.16 7.82 -6.54
C ILE A 32 36.51 7.34 -7.08
N SER A 33 36.91 6.15 -6.69
CA SER A 33 38.20 5.55 -7.09
C SER A 33 38.25 5.20 -8.59
N SER A 34 37.14 5.27 -9.29
CA SER A 34 37.00 5.10 -10.74
C SER A 34 36.26 6.29 -11.34
N PRO A 35 36.71 6.83 -12.49
CA PRO A 35 36.01 7.91 -13.18
C PRO A 35 34.63 7.50 -13.73
N LEU A 36 34.35 6.20 -13.86
CA LEU A 36 33.04 5.66 -14.23
C LEU A 36 32.37 5.07 -12.99
N PHE A 37 31.21 5.58 -12.65
CA PHE A 37 30.37 5.08 -11.55
C PHE A 37 29.01 4.62 -12.09
N LEU A 38 28.56 3.45 -11.64
CA LEU A 38 27.26 2.88 -11.95
C LEU A 38 26.43 2.80 -10.66
N ALA A 39 25.31 3.52 -10.64
CA ALA A 39 24.37 3.52 -9.52
C ALA A 39 23.36 2.36 -9.65
N TYR A 40 22.99 1.99 -10.89
CA TYR A 40 22.03 0.91 -11.18
C TYR A 40 22.28 0.33 -12.57
N PRO A 41 22.10 -1.00 -12.79
CA PRO A 41 21.79 -2.04 -11.80
C PRO A 41 23.03 -2.43 -10.96
N PRO A 42 22.82 -3.19 -9.84
CA PRO A 42 23.93 -3.80 -9.10
C PRO A 42 24.65 -4.85 -9.97
N PRO A 43 25.87 -5.27 -9.61
CA PRO A 43 26.70 -6.17 -10.43
C PRO A 43 26.04 -7.49 -10.85
N ASP A 44 25.22 -8.08 -9.95
CA ASP A 44 24.49 -9.33 -10.17
C ASP A 44 22.99 -9.08 -9.95
N HIS A 45 22.31 -8.60 -10.98
CA HIS A 45 20.90 -8.24 -10.93
C HIS A 45 20.01 -9.33 -11.52
N GLN A 46 18.86 -9.57 -10.89
CA GLN A 46 17.82 -10.48 -11.41
C GLN A 46 16.54 -9.73 -11.69
N THR A 47 15.93 -10.00 -12.84
CA THR A 47 14.67 -9.37 -13.25
C THR A 47 13.82 -10.30 -14.10
N THR A 48 12.51 -10.09 -14.12
CA THR A 48 11.59 -10.70 -15.09
C THR A 48 11.33 -9.79 -16.30
N SER A 49 11.82 -8.55 -16.25
CA SER A 49 11.66 -7.57 -17.33
C SER A 49 12.42 -7.99 -18.59
N ASP A 50 11.88 -7.63 -19.76
CA ASP A 50 12.55 -7.85 -21.05
C ASP A 50 13.54 -6.74 -21.42
N ARG A 51 13.69 -5.73 -20.56
CA ARG A 51 14.64 -4.62 -20.68
C ARG A 51 15.20 -4.25 -19.34
N ILE A 52 16.36 -3.55 -19.35
CA ILE A 52 17.00 -2.97 -18.18
C ILE A 52 17.58 -1.60 -18.53
N PHE A 53 17.46 -0.61 -17.67
CA PHE A 53 18.17 0.66 -17.80
C PHE A 53 19.41 0.70 -16.92
N PHE A 54 20.41 1.52 -17.32
CA PHE A 54 21.64 1.72 -16.58
C PHE A 54 21.74 3.16 -16.15
N VAL A 55 21.79 3.42 -14.83
CA VAL A 55 21.96 4.77 -14.29
C VAL A 55 23.37 4.94 -13.77
N GLY A 56 24.07 5.97 -14.25
CA GLY A 56 25.44 6.19 -13.84
C GLY A 56 26.01 7.54 -14.28
N THR A 57 27.27 7.75 -13.95
CA THR A 57 27.96 8.99 -14.26
C THR A 57 29.43 8.75 -14.62
N ALA A 58 29.98 9.62 -15.44
CA ALA A 58 31.41 9.71 -15.72
C ALA A 58 31.77 11.16 -16.08
N PRO A 59 33.05 11.58 -15.97
CA PRO A 59 33.45 12.95 -16.34
C PRO A 59 32.94 13.34 -17.73
N ALA A 60 32.38 14.54 -17.84
CA ALA A 60 31.65 14.99 -19.03
C ALA A 60 32.49 15.01 -20.32
N ASN A 61 33.80 15.19 -20.20
CA ASN A 61 34.75 15.37 -21.32
C ASN A 61 35.25 14.07 -21.98
N GLY A 62 34.76 12.90 -21.58
CA GLY A 62 35.10 11.59 -22.17
C GLY A 62 33.92 10.93 -22.86
N ILE A 63 34.11 9.67 -23.29
CA ILE A 63 33.08 8.88 -23.95
C ILE A 63 32.79 7.64 -23.10
N VAL A 64 31.50 7.42 -22.77
CA VAL A 64 31.03 6.18 -22.15
C VAL A 64 30.49 5.23 -23.23
N ARG A 65 30.85 3.96 -23.12
CA ARG A 65 30.29 2.90 -23.97
C ARG A 65 29.76 1.76 -23.09
N ILE A 66 28.68 1.16 -23.54
CA ILE A 66 28.13 -0.09 -22.98
C ILE A 66 28.14 -1.13 -24.11
N ASN A 67 28.87 -2.21 -23.92
CA ASN A 67 29.12 -3.25 -24.96
C ASN A 67 29.59 -2.65 -26.31
N GLY A 68 30.44 -1.62 -26.24
CA GLY A 68 30.97 -0.92 -27.40
C GLY A 68 30.04 0.13 -28.04
N GLN A 69 28.79 0.21 -27.63
CA GLN A 69 27.86 1.25 -28.08
C GLN A 69 28.08 2.55 -27.28
N THR A 70 28.33 3.66 -27.97
CA THR A 70 28.43 4.98 -27.34
C THR A 70 27.10 5.42 -26.76
N ILE A 71 27.12 5.96 -25.54
CA ILE A 71 25.96 6.36 -24.77
C ILE A 71 25.86 7.88 -24.73
N ASP A 72 24.64 8.39 -24.94
CA ASP A 72 24.32 9.80 -24.77
C ASP A 72 24.34 10.15 -23.27
N ARG A 73 24.74 11.38 -22.96
CA ARG A 73 24.92 11.82 -21.59
C ARG A 73 24.46 13.28 -21.41
N SER A 74 24.04 13.60 -20.21
CA SER A 74 23.76 14.98 -19.81
C SER A 74 25.04 15.85 -19.79
N PRO A 75 24.90 17.18 -19.71
CA PRO A 75 26.05 18.08 -19.60
C PRO A 75 26.99 17.77 -18.42
N ALA A 76 26.47 17.29 -17.29
CA ALA A 76 27.28 16.87 -16.14
C ALA A 76 27.92 15.49 -16.30
N GLY A 77 27.57 14.74 -17.35
CA GLY A 77 28.12 13.42 -17.65
C GLY A 77 27.29 12.24 -17.16
N HIS A 78 26.05 12.46 -16.73
CA HIS A 78 25.11 11.43 -16.30
C HIS A 78 24.48 10.72 -17.49
N PHE A 79 24.06 9.45 -17.31
CA PHE A 79 23.43 8.64 -18.35
C PHE A 79 22.39 7.68 -17.76
N ALA A 80 21.37 7.32 -18.60
CA ALA A 80 20.32 6.36 -18.22
C ALA A 80 19.81 5.51 -19.40
N PRO A 81 20.68 4.94 -20.29
CA PRO A 81 20.24 4.18 -21.45
C PRO A 81 19.58 2.85 -21.06
N SER A 82 18.69 2.36 -21.92
CA SER A 82 17.96 1.12 -21.73
C SER A 82 18.34 0.06 -22.79
N PHE A 83 18.53 -1.20 -22.36
CA PHE A 83 18.93 -2.32 -23.20
C PHE A 83 17.96 -3.49 -23.11
N PRO A 84 17.71 -4.22 -24.22
CA PRO A 84 16.90 -5.42 -24.20
C PRO A 84 17.63 -6.60 -23.54
N LEU A 85 16.87 -7.47 -22.87
CA LEU A 85 17.36 -8.67 -22.20
C LEU A 85 16.83 -9.95 -22.86
N LYS A 86 17.72 -10.92 -23.07
CA LYS A 86 17.37 -12.32 -23.39
C LYS A 86 17.15 -13.10 -22.12
N LEU A 87 16.31 -14.14 -22.15
CA LEU A 87 16.17 -15.08 -21.01
C LEU A 87 17.55 -15.67 -20.64
N GLY A 88 17.79 -15.80 -19.34
CA GLY A 88 19.08 -16.21 -18.79
C GLY A 88 20.05 -15.03 -18.60
N GLU A 89 21.33 -15.31 -18.55
CA GLU A 89 22.38 -14.34 -18.28
C GLU A 89 22.63 -13.39 -19.46
N ASN A 90 22.72 -12.10 -19.17
CA ASN A 90 23.10 -11.04 -20.07
C ASN A 90 24.29 -10.30 -19.46
N HIS A 91 25.40 -10.22 -20.21
CA HIS A 91 26.63 -9.60 -19.75
C HIS A 91 26.82 -8.22 -20.39
N PHE A 92 27.08 -7.22 -19.55
CA PHE A 92 27.35 -5.86 -19.97
C PHE A 92 28.72 -5.42 -19.47
N VAL A 93 29.47 -4.74 -20.35
CA VAL A 93 30.73 -4.12 -20.00
C VAL A 93 30.63 -2.63 -20.30
N LEU A 94 30.78 -1.82 -19.25
CA LEU A 94 30.79 -0.38 -19.35
C LEU A 94 32.24 0.10 -19.33
N ASP A 95 32.63 0.89 -20.30
CA ASP A 95 33.96 1.52 -20.37
C ASP A 95 33.86 3.03 -20.54
N TYR A 96 34.85 3.73 -19.98
CA TYR A 96 35.00 5.19 -20.10
C TYR A 96 36.33 5.49 -20.77
N GLN A 97 36.26 6.11 -21.93
CA GLN A 97 37.42 6.62 -22.64
C GLN A 97 37.66 8.09 -22.29
N ALA A 98 38.67 8.33 -21.48
CA ALA A 98 39.09 9.66 -21.15
C ALA A 98 39.67 10.40 -22.37
N PRO A 99 39.62 11.76 -22.41
CA PRO A 99 40.30 12.52 -23.45
C PRO A 99 41.82 12.30 -23.39
N PRO A 100 42.56 12.50 -24.51
CA PRO A 100 43.99 12.22 -24.58
C PRO A 100 44.86 12.94 -23.56
N SER A 101 44.37 14.02 -22.95
CA SER A 101 45.02 14.81 -21.89
C SER A 101 44.86 14.25 -20.47
N ALA A 102 44.01 13.26 -20.25
CA ALA A 102 43.73 12.66 -18.94
C ALA A 102 44.47 11.31 -18.84
N GLY A 103 45.45 11.22 -17.97
CA GLY A 103 46.51 10.23 -17.98
C GLY A 103 46.22 8.79 -17.58
N THR A 104 45.03 8.38 -17.15
CA THR A 104 44.77 6.97 -16.72
C THR A 104 43.48 6.44 -17.31
N PRO A 105 43.50 5.27 -18.01
CA PRO A 105 42.27 4.59 -18.42
C PRO A 105 41.44 4.17 -17.19
N ALA A 106 40.12 4.36 -17.26
CA ALA A 106 39.23 3.81 -16.25
C ALA A 106 39.17 2.29 -16.32
N THR A 107 39.04 1.63 -15.19
CA THR A 107 38.74 0.21 -15.13
C THR A 107 37.32 -0.02 -15.64
N PRO A 108 37.09 -0.90 -16.62
CA PRO A 108 35.74 -1.24 -17.05
C PRO A 108 34.89 -1.82 -15.91
N VAL A 109 33.59 -1.49 -15.90
CA VAL A 109 32.62 -2.04 -14.97
C VAL A 109 31.85 -3.17 -15.67
N ALA A 110 31.90 -4.38 -15.10
CA ALA A 110 31.16 -5.54 -15.61
C ALA A 110 29.88 -5.75 -14.78
N VAL A 111 28.77 -6.01 -15.46
CA VAL A 111 27.45 -6.27 -14.87
C VAL A 111 26.85 -7.50 -15.52
N THR A 112 26.33 -8.41 -14.70
CA THR A 112 25.53 -9.56 -15.15
C THR A 112 24.07 -9.32 -14.76
N VAL A 113 23.18 -9.34 -15.75
CA VAL A 113 21.74 -9.26 -15.53
C VAL A 113 21.11 -10.59 -15.94
N THR A 114 20.53 -11.30 -14.98
CA THR A 114 19.82 -12.56 -15.24
C THR A 114 18.33 -12.29 -15.42
N ARG A 115 17.85 -12.45 -16.66
CA ARG A 115 16.42 -12.39 -16.92
C ARG A 115 15.78 -13.74 -16.60
N LEU A 116 14.92 -13.73 -15.58
CA LEU A 116 14.10 -14.88 -15.19
C LEU A 116 12.85 -14.97 -16.07
N SER A 117 12.35 -16.19 -16.28
CA SER A 117 11.03 -16.36 -16.88
C SER A 117 9.95 -15.84 -15.93
N PRO A 118 9.01 -14.99 -16.39
CA PRO A 118 7.86 -14.59 -15.59
C PRO A 118 6.84 -15.72 -15.38
N ILE A 119 6.99 -16.83 -16.11
CA ILE A 119 6.15 -18.02 -16.05
C ILE A 119 6.93 -19.10 -15.30
N PRO A 120 6.34 -19.80 -14.30
CA PRO A 120 6.97 -20.93 -13.64
C PRO A 120 7.42 -21.98 -14.66
N GLU A 121 8.54 -22.66 -14.36
CA GLU A 121 9.04 -23.73 -15.22
C GLU A 121 8.02 -24.88 -15.26
N ILE A 122 7.57 -25.22 -16.48
CA ILE A 122 6.69 -26.36 -16.70
C ILE A 122 7.54 -27.62 -16.70
N PRO A 123 7.29 -28.60 -15.80
CA PRO A 123 8.03 -29.85 -15.80
C PRO A 123 7.89 -30.61 -17.11
N SER A 124 8.97 -31.24 -17.56
CA SER A 124 8.95 -32.16 -18.71
C SER A 124 8.94 -33.65 -18.31
N ASP A 125 9.20 -33.94 -17.03
CA ASP A 125 9.20 -35.26 -16.40
C ASP A 125 8.01 -35.41 -15.43
N VAL A 126 7.79 -36.63 -14.90
CA VAL A 126 6.66 -36.93 -14.00
C VAL A 126 6.88 -36.29 -12.63
N ARG A 127 6.61 -35.00 -12.54
CA ARG A 127 6.65 -34.23 -11.28
C ARG A 127 5.68 -33.06 -11.32
N PHE A 128 5.25 -32.58 -10.16
CA PHE A 128 4.61 -31.29 -10.02
C PHE A 128 5.68 -30.18 -9.96
N ALA A 129 5.37 -29.01 -10.47
CA ALA A 129 6.25 -27.85 -10.27
C ALA A 129 6.31 -27.51 -8.77
N GLU A 130 7.44 -26.99 -8.36
CA GLU A 130 7.67 -26.62 -6.97
C GLU A 130 6.63 -25.58 -6.51
N ASN A 131 6.08 -25.74 -5.31
CA ASN A 131 5.07 -24.85 -4.70
C ASN A 131 3.79 -24.63 -5.52
N SER A 132 3.46 -25.55 -6.46
CA SER A 132 2.27 -25.41 -7.33
C SER A 132 1.01 -26.10 -6.81
N LEU A 133 1.10 -26.92 -5.75
CA LEU A 133 -0.06 -27.63 -5.21
C LEU A 133 -0.91 -26.71 -4.34
N PHE A 134 -2.18 -26.53 -4.72
CA PHE A 134 -3.15 -25.76 -3.96
C PHE A 134 -4.12 -26.67 -3.17
N PRO A 135 -4.47 -26.34 -1.91
CA PRO A 135 -4.14 -25.13 -1.20
C PRO A 135 -2.74 -25.17 -0.59
N SER A 136 -2.05 -24.03 -0.61
CA SER A 136 -0.73 -23.87 0.03
C SER A 136 -0.81 -23.67 1.55
N GLY A 137 -1.99 -23.28 2.06
CA GLY A 137 -2.31 -23.07 3.47
C GLY A 137 -3.70 -23.59 3.82
N SER A 138 -4.15 -23.35 5.05
CA SER A 138 -5.50 -23.74 5.48
C SER A 138 -6.56 -22.96 4.73
N LEU A 139 -7.53 -23.65 4.14
CA LEU A 139 -8.64 -23.09 3.38
C LEU A 139 -9.95 -23.54 4.01
N ALA A 140 -10.78 -22.61 4.49
CA ALA A 140 -12.13 -22.93 4.97
C ALA A 140 -13.21 -22.23 4.14
N ARG A 141 -14.29 -22.96 3.85
CA ARG A 141 -15.44 -22.50 3.06
C ARG A 141 -16.75 -22.97 3.68
N GLN A 142 -17.85 -22.27 3.38
CA GLN A 142 -19.21 -22.72 3.73
C GLN A 142 -19.61 -23.90 2.84
N PRO A 143 -20.53 -24.79 3.31
CA PRO A 143 -21.09 -25.82 2.48
C PRO A 143 -21.72 -25.27 1.20
N GLY A 144 -21.43 -25.91 0.06
CA GLY A 144 -21.95 -25.53 -1.25
C GLY A 144 -21.11 -24.45 -1.98
N GLU A 145 -20.14 -23.85 -1.35
CA GLU A 145 -19.22 -22.92 -2.02
C GLU A 145 -18.23 -23.66 -2.92
N TRP A 146 -17.83 -23.00 -4.01
CA TRP A 146 -16.85 -23.54 -4.94
C TRP A 146 -15.44 -23.46 -4.38
N ILE A 147 -14.73 -24.57 -4.45
CA ILE A 147 -13.30 -24.67 -4.17
C ILE A 147 -12.61 -25.09 -5.46
N CYS A 148 -11.63 -24.31 -5.89
CA CYS A 148 -10.84 -24.61 -7.07
C CYS A 148 -9.48 -25.16 -6.63
N PHE A 149 -9.07 -26.27 -7.22
CA PHE A 149 -7.75 -26.87 -7.05
C PHE A 149 -6.94 -26.59 -8.30
N GLU A 150 -5.67 -26.28 -8.12
CA GLU A 150 -4.78 -25.97 -9.22
C GLU A 150 -3.37 -26.50 -8.96
N THR A 151 -2.65 -26.79 -10.04
CA THR A 151 -1.25 -27.20 -10.02
C THR A 151 -0.59 -27.00 -11.38
N ILE A 152 0.73 -27.05 -11.41
CA ILE A 152 1.53 -27.08 -12.64
C ILE A 152 2.21 -28.45 -12.74
N ALA A 153 2.01 -29.12 -13.86
CA ALA A 153 2.51 -30.46 -14.13
C ALA A 153 2.87 -30.59 -15.62
N PRO A 154 3.52 -31.69 -16.06
CA PRO A 154 3.82 -31.89 -17.47
C PRO A 154 2.59 -31.76 -18.36
N PRO A 155 2.70 -31.18 -19.57
CA PRO A 155 1.61 -31.13 -20.53
C PRO A 155 1.09 -32.53 -20.88
N GLN A 156 -0.22 -32.65 -21.12
CA GLN A 156 -0.91 -33.90 -21.47
C GLN A 156 -0.92 -34.96 -20.36
N ALA A 157 -0.59 -34.60 -19.11
CA ALA A 157 -0.80 -35.50 -17.98
C ALA A 157 -2.27 -35.58 -17.58
N GLU A 158 -2.67 -36.66 -16.94
CA GLU A 158 -3.93 -36.74 -16.22
C GLU A 158 -3.69 -36.36 -14.75
N VAL A 159 -4.38 -35.33 -14.28
CA VAL A 159 -4.25 -34.86 -12.90
C VAL A 159 -5.58 -34.99 -12.19
N THR A 160 -5.58 -35.65 -11.04
CA THR A 160 -6.76 -35.83 -10.17
C THR A 160 -6.46 -35.37 -8.76
N VAL A 161 -7.47 -34.90 -8.05
CA VAL A 161 -7.39 -34.48 -6.64
C VAL A 161 -8.33 -35.35 -5.82
N HIS A 162 -7.84 -35.84 -4.70
CA HIS A 162 -8.60 -36.63 -3.72
C HIS A 162 -8.58 -35.91 -2.37
N LEU A 163 -9.76 -35.84 -1.74
CA LEU A 163 -9.89 -35.33 -0.38
C LEU A 163 -10.09 -36.49 0.57
N SER A 164 -9.26 -36.62 1.61
CA SER A 164 -9.37 -37.61 2.65
C SER A 164 -9.52 -36.99 4.04
N THR A 165 -10.24 -37.66 4.93
CA THR A 165 -10.32 -37.29 6.34
C THR A 165 -9.06 -37.71 7.09
N HIS A 166 -8.73 -37.07 8.19
CA HIS A 166 -7.51 -37.33 9.02
C HIS A 166 -7.35 -38.77 9.54
N LEU A 167 -8.34 -39.64 9.33
CA LEU A 167 -8.32 -41.03 9.83
C LEU A 167 -7.50 -42.00 8.97
N ASP A 168 -7.06 -41.60 7.77
CA ASP A 168 -6.39 -42.50 6.81
C ASP A 168 -4.84 -42.51 6.92
N ASP A 169 -4.23 -41.84 7.89
CA ASP A 169 -2.78 -41.84 8.11
C ASP A 169 -2.23 -43.09 8.81
N ARG A 170 -2.80 -44.29 8.56
CA ARG A 170 -2.15 -45.53 9.00
C ARG A 170 -1.17 -46.00 7.93
N PRO A 171 0.14 -46.12 8.27
CA PRO A 171 1.06 -46.74 7.33
C PRO A 171 0.62 -48.21 7.09
N GLU A 172 0.55 -48.60 5.82
CA GLU A 172 0.35 -50.02 5.42
C GLU A 172 1.51 -50.90 5.85
N SER A 173 1.68 -51.12 7.15
CA SER A 173 2.52 -52.20 7.65
C SER A 173 2.21 -52.52 9.11
N ALA A 174 1.17 -53.27 9.36
CA ALA A 174 1.10 -54.14 10.56
C ALA A 174 0.15 -55.32 10.30
N THR A 175 0.67 -56.34 9.68
CA THR A 175 0.08 -57.67 9.77
C THR A 175 0.07 -58.15 11.23
N GLY A 176 -1.08 -58.40 11.79
CA GLY A 176 -1.22 -59.28 12.94
C GLY A 176 -2.20 -58.88 14.01
N LYS A 177 -3.25 -59.68 14.06
CA LYS A 177 -4.19 -60.06 15.14
C LYS A 177 -5.56 -59.39 15.17
N THR A 178 -6.50 -60.23 14.80
CA THR A 178 -7.95 -60.15 14.97
C THR A 178 -8.38 -59.79 16.40
N GLY A 179 -9.04 -58.63 16.52
CA GLY A 179 -9.90 -58.31 17.64
C GLY A 179 -11.16 -57.64 17.06
N LYS A 180 -12.32 -58.26 17.27
CA LYS A 180 -13.62 -57.70 16.96
C LYS A 180 -13.75 -56.37 17.69
N LEU A 181 -13.85 -55.28 16.94
CA LEU A 181 -14.35 -54.00 17.40
C LEU A 181 -15.54 -53.59 16.49
N ASP A 182 -16.59 -53.15 17.16
CA ASP A 182 -17.91 -52.84 16.61
C ASP A 182 -17.84 -51.90 15.42
N ALA A 183 -18.75 -52.18 14.47
CA ALA A 183 -18.92 -51.47 13.21
C ALA A 183 -19.17 -49.98 13.43
N PHE A 184 -18.16 -49.14 13.15
CA PHE A 184 -18.38 -47.74 12.79
C PHE A 184 -18.82 -47.63 11.35
N PRO A 185 -19.69 -46.65 11.01
CA PRO A 185 -20.26 -46.55 9.67
C PRO A 185 -19.19 -46.32 8.62
N LEU A 186 -19.41 -46.98 7.49
CA LEU A 186 -18.70 -46.97 6.21
C LEU A 186 -17.81 -45.76 5.99
N ALA A 187 -16.50 -45.99 5.77
CA ALA A 187 -15.59 -45.01 5.19
C ALA A 187 -16.23 -44.38 3.95
N GLU A 188 -16.52 -43.10 4.03
CA GLU A 188 -16.97 -42.35 2.84
C GLU A 188 -15.88 -42.47 1.77
N GLN A 189 -16.29 -42.80 0.54
CA GLN A 189 -15.35 -42.90 -0.57
C GLN A 189 -14.65 -41.56 -0.77
N PRO A 190 -13.35 -41.56 -1.08
CA PRO A 190 -12.60 -40.33 -1.28
C PRO A 190 -13.27 -39.50 -2.38
N ILE A 191 -13.48 -38.21 -2.10
CA ILE A 191 -14.06 -37.28 -3.05
C ILE A 191 -13.00 -36.97 -4.11
N THR A 192 -13.25 -37.34 -5.36
CA THR A 192 -12.30 -37.17 -6.46
C THR A 192 -12.72 -36.02 -7.38
N VAL A 193 -11.79 -35.19 -7.76
CA VAL A 193 -11.93 -34.08 -8.72
C VAL A 193 -10.88 -34.23 -9.82
N THR A 194 -11.32 -34.41 -11.08
CA THR A 194 -10.40 -34.38 -12.23
C THR A 194 -10.09 -32.92 -12.57
N LEU A 195 -8.82 -32.61 -12.73
CA LEU A 195 -8.36 -31.28 -13.12
C LEU A 195 -8.10 -31.26 -14.63
N PRO A 196 -8.97 -30.62 -15.45
CA PRO A 196 -8.65 -30.42 -16.86
C PRO A 196 -7.43 -29.52 -17.02
N GLU A 197 -6.60 -29.80 -18.02
CA GLU A 197 -5.52 -28.92 -18.41
C GLU A 197 -6.11 -27.61 -18.95
N ASN A 198 -5.71 -26.49 -18.36
CA ASN A 198 -6.25 -25.17 -18.72
C ASN A 198 -5.53 -24.64 -19.98
N SER A 199 -6.27 -24.56 -21.07
CA SER A 199 -5.74 -24.15 -22.38
C SER A 199 -5.63 -22.64 -22.56
N ALA A 200 -5.94 -21.82 -21.55
CA ALA A 200 -6.00 -20.38 -21.70
C ALA A 200 -4.90 -19.68 -20.88
N VAL A 201 -3.82 -19.29 -21.56
CA VAL A 201 -2.96 -18.20 -21.09
C VAL A 201 -3.63 -16.88 -21.50
N LEU A 202 -4.02 -16.03 -20.53
CA LEU A 202 -4.48 -14.68 -20.82
C LEU A 202 -3.29 -13.88 -21.36
N LEU A 203 -3.23 -13.65 -22.66
CA LEU A 203 -2.34 -12.68 -23.26
C LEU A 203 -2.85 -11.26 -22.98
N LYS A 204 -1.95 -10.26 -23.04
CA LYS A 204 -2.22 -8.83 -22.77
C LYS A 204 -3.41 -8.20 -23.51
N ASP A 205 -4.00 -8.90 -24.47
CA ASP A 205 -5.11 -8.45 -25.33
C ASP A 205 -6.47 -9.13 -25.02
N ASN A 206 -6.57 -9.88 -23.92
CA ASN A 206 -7.79 -10.57 -23.49
C ASN A 206 -8.42 -11.54 -24.51
N THR A 207 -7.70 -11.98 -25.54
CA THR A 207 -8.20 -13.01 -26.46
C THR A 207 -7.78 -14.39 -25.96
N PRO A 208 -8.75 -15.32 -25.65
CA PRO A 208 -8.42 -16.68 -25.30
C PRO A 208 -7.96 -17.44 -26.55
N GLN A 209 -6.69 -17.79 -26.61
CA GLN A 209 -6.19 -18.77 -27.60
C GLN A 209 -6.06 -20.13 -26.92
N PRO A 210 -6.67 -21.19 -27.45
CA PRO A 210 -6.48 -22.54 -26.95
C PRO A 210 -5.07 -23.01 -27.31
N GLN A 211 -4.19 -23.09 -26.33
CA GLN A 211 -2.89 -23.78 -26.46
C GLN A 211 -2.99 -25.11 -25.71
N SER A 212 -3.09 -26.20 -26.43
CA SER A 212 -2.83 -27.52 -25.89
C SER A 212 -1.37 -27.60 -25.44
N GLY A 213 -1.13 -27.97 -24.18
CA GLY A 213 0.21 -28.12 -23.63
C GLY A 213 0.67 -27.01 -22.70
N SER A 214 -0.27 -26.32 -22.02
CA SER A 214 0.07 -25.24 -21.06
C SER A 214 0.71 -25.75 -19.76
N GLY A 215 0.55 -27.04 -19.42
CA GLY A 215 1.01 -27.59 -18.15
C GLY A 215 0.28 -27.06 -16.90
N HIS A 216 -0.74 -26.22 -17.05
CA HIS A 216 -1.55 -25.68 -15.96
C HIS A 216 -2.85 -26.47 -15.82
N TYR A 217 -3.09 -27.03 -14.65
CA TYR A 217 -4.26 -27.85 -14.34
C TYR A 217 -5.13 -27.14 -13.31
N ARG A 218 -6.43 -26.99 -13.59
CA ARG A 218 -7.38 -26.36 -12.67
C ARG A 218 -8.77 -27.01 -12.79
N GLY A 219 -9.35 -27.35 -11.63
CA GLY A 219 -10.72 -27.85 -11.53
C GLY A 219 -11.39 -27.34 -10.26
N CYS A 220 -12.68 -27.07 -10.35
CA CYS A 220 -13.43 -26.53 -9.21
C CYS A 220 -14.61 -27.46 -8.89
N ARG A 221 -14.93 -27.59 -7.59
CA ARG A 221 -16.07 -28.35 -7.09
C ARG A 221 -16.63 -27.74 -5.82
N SER A 222 -17.93 -27.90 -5.59
CA SER A 222 -18.57 -27.55 -4.32
C SER A 222 -18.71 -28.81 -3.45
N PHE A 223 -18.64 -28.63 -2.13
CA PHE A 223 -18.71 -29.69 -1.14
C PHE A 223 -19.77 -29.34 -0.09
N SER A 224 -20.53 -30.38 0.33
CA SER A 224 -21.58 -30.25 1.36
C SER A 224 -21.23 -30.98 2.66
N THR A 225 -20.25 -31.89 2.62
CA THR A 225 -19.84 -32.68 3.78
C THR A 225 -19.00 -31.85 4.70
N ILE A 226 -19.50 -31.59 5.90
CA ILE A 226 -18.80 -30.84 6.95
C ILE A 226 -17.58 -31.61 7.44
N GLY A 227 -16.44 -30.94 7.62
CA GLY A 227 -15.22 -31.55 8.15
C GLY A 227 -13.95 -30.99 7.58
N SER A 228 -12.82 -31.51 8.05
CA SER A 228 -11.48 -31.14 7.60
C SER A 228 -10.88 -32.25 6.74
N PHE A 229 -10.30 -31.89 5.62
CA PHE A 229 -9.80 -32.80 4.59
C PHE A 229 -8.36 -32.45 4.20
N LYS A 230 -7.51 -33.49 4.11
CA LYS A 230 -6.22 -33.40 3.41
C LYS A 230 -6.47 -33.47 1.90
N VAL A 231 -5.64 -32.79 1.14
CA VAL A 231 -5.74 -32.71 -0.32
C VAL A 231 -4.57 -33.46 -0.94
N HIS A 232 -4.87 -34.52 -1.69
CA HIS A 232 -3.90 -35.37 -2.36
C HIS A 232 -4.05 -35.21 -3.87
N TYR A 233 -2.92 -35.11 -4.55
CA TYR A 233 -2.82 -34.98 -6.00
C TYR A 233 -2.23 -36.25 -6.59
N ASP A 234 -2.85 -36.76 -7.63
CA ASP A 234 -2.35 -37.84 -8.45
C ASP A 234 -2.05 -37.33 -9.85
N LEU A 235 -0.83 -37.55 -10.31
CA LEU A 235 -0.34 -37.23 -11.65
C LEU A 235 -0.08 -38.54 -12.38
N ASN A 236 -0.71 -38.76 -13.53
CA ASN A 236 -0.44 -39.88 -14.41
C ASN A 236 0.04 -39.37 -15.78
N LEU A 237 1.22 -39.78 -16.18
CA LEU A 237 1.78 -39.46 -17.49
C LEU A 237 2.38 -40.75 -18.10
N GLN A 238 1.85 -41.20 -19.25
CA GLN A 238 2.34 -42.37 -20.00
C GLN A 238 2.46 -43.65 -19.13
N GLY A 239 1.52 -43.83 -18.17
CA GLY A 239 1.50 -44.99 -17.28
C GLY A 239 2.40 -44.89 -16.04
N GLN A 240 3.12 -43.80 -15.87
CA GLN A 240 3.82 -43.50 -14.61
C GLN A 240 2.93 -42.61 -13.72
N THR A 241 2.78 -43.02 -12.46
CA THR A 241 1.96 -42.28 -11.50
C THR A 241 2.82 -41.71 -10.38
N LEU A 242 2.57 -40.44 -10.03
CA LEU A 242 3.14 -39.75 -8.90
C LEU A 242 2.02 -39.27 -7.96
N HIS A 243 2.19 -39.51 -6.66
CA HIS A 243 1.29 -39.04 -5.60
C HIS A 243 1.96 -37.91 -4.84
N ALA A 244 1.22 -36.85 -4.53
CA ALA A 244 1.67 -35.75 -3.71
C ALA A 244 0.55 -35.22 -2.82
N THR A 245 0.90 -34.65 -1.67
CA THR A 245 -0.07 -34.02 -0.76
C THR A 245 0.15 -32.52 -0.77
N ALA A 246 -0.91 -31.74 -0.90
CA ALA A 246 -0.84 -30.30 -0.79
C ALA A 246 -0.36 -29.87 0.61
N PRO A 247 0.40 -28.78 0.74
CA PRO A 247 0.83 -28.28 2.04
C PRO A 247 -0.33 -27.89 2.96
N GLY A 248 -1.41 -27.37 2.38
CA GLY A 248 -2.59 -26.95 3.12
C GLY A 248 -3.70 -27.99 3.17
N GLN A 249 -4.76 -27.65 3.85
CA GLN A 249 -5.96 -28.48 4.04
C GLN A 249 -7.23 -27.71 3.71
N VAL A 250 -8.29 -28.42 3.40
CA VAL A 250 -9.63 -27.86 3.16
C VAL A 250 -10.53 -28.19 4.35
N GLU A 251 -11.22 -27.17 4.87
CA GLU A 251 -12.26 -27.31 5.88
C GLU A 251 -13.60 -26.85 5.32
N ILE A 252 -14.63 -27.68 5.45
CA ILE A 252 -16.02 -27.30 5.19
C ILE A 252 -16.65 -27.01 6.54
N LEU A 253 -16.94 -25.74 6.76
CA LEU A 253 -17.41 -25.20 8.04
C LEU A 253 -18.81 -25.72 8.38
N ASP A 254 -19.06 -25.96 9.66
CA ASP A 254 -20.41 -26.22 10.16
C ASP A 254 -21.19 -24.89 10.26
N PRO A 255 -22.27 -24.68 9.50
CA PRO A 255 -23.07 -23.47 9.57
C PRO A 255 -23.70 -23.22 10.94
N GLN A 256 -23.84 -24.27 11.78
CA GLN A 256 -24.39 -24.15 13.14
C GLN A 256 -23.33 -23.68 14.15
N GLN A 257 -22.07 -23.81 13.84
CA GLN A 257 -20.98 -23.28 14.65
C GLN A 257 -20.67 -21.86 14.25
N ILE A 258 -21.04 -20.92 15.13
CA ILE A 258 -20.79 -19.50 14.91
C ILE A 258 -19.41 -19.15 15.50
N THR A 259 -18.53 -18.65 14.66
CA THR A 259 -17.23 -18.12 15.05
C THR A 259 -17.22 -16.62 14.77
N ILE A 260 -16.87 -15.83 15.80
CA ILE A 260 -16.82 -14.36 15.70
C ILE A 260 -15.37 -13.91 15.73
N ALA A 261 -15.02 -13.04 14.80
CA ALA A 261 -13.80 -12.24 14.82
C ALA A 261 -14.11 -10.87 15.43
N THR A 262 -13.41 -10.52 16.49
CA THR A 262 -13.42 -9.18 17.07
C THR A 262 -12.11 -8.48 16.70
N VAL A 263 -12.20 -7.33 16.05
CA VAL A 263 -11.02 -6.54 15.66
C VAL A 263 -10.30 -6.04 16.91
N THR A 264 -9.00 -6.32 17.00
CA THR A 264 -8.13 -5.90 18.11
C THR A 264 -7.14 -4.81 17.69
N ALA A 265 -6.79 -4.76 16.40
CA ALA A 265 -5.99 -3.68 15.84
C ALA A 265 -6.73 -2.34 15.96
N PRO A 266 -6.05 -1.22 16.22
CA PRO A 266 -6.68 0.12 16.23
C PRO A 266 -7.46 0.41 14.94
N SER A 267 -6.94 -0.07 13.81
CA SER A 267 -7.52 0.06 12.47
C SER A 267 -7.25 -1.23 11.68
N GLY A 268 -8.18 -2.20 11.76
CA GLY A 268 -8.08 -3.49 11.08
C GLY A 268 -8.25 -3.33 9.57
N THR A 269 -7.19 -3.57 8.79
CA THR A 269 -7.26 -3.44 7.34
C THR A 269 -8.10 -4.54 6.71
N THR A 270 -9.21 -4.18 6.06
CA THR A 270 -10.03 -5.12 5.28
C THR A 270 -9.75 -5.02 3.78
N ARG A 271 -10.02 -6.14 3.05
CA ARG A 271 -9.75 -6.27 1.61
C ARG A 271 -10.85 -7.05 0.90
N THR A 272 -10.84 -6.97 -0.44
CA THR A 272 -11.78 -7.71 -1.29
C THR A 272 -11.39 -9.19 -1.48
N GLY A 273 -10.21 -9.61 -1.01
CA GLY A 273 -9.72 -10.99 -1.11
C GLY A 273 -8.56 -11.27 -0.14
N PRO A 274 -8.09 -12.53 -0.09
CA PRO A 274 -7.18 -13.02 0.94
C PRO A 274 -5.70 -12.81 0.61
N SER A 275 -5.30 -11.63 0.10
CA SER A 275 -3.90 -11.25 -0.04
C SER A 275 -3.72 -9.74 -0.03
N THR A 276 -2.47 -9.29 0.02
CA THR A 276 -2.12 -7.86 -0.08
C THR A 276 -2.37 -7.28 -1.46
N ASP A 277 -2.55 -8.10 -2.49
CA ASP A 277 -2.79 -7.69 -3.88
C ASP A 277 -4.24 -7.27 -4.12
N TYR A 278 -5.16 -7.72 -3.25
CA TYR A 278 -6.56 -7.33 -3.33
C TYR A 278 -6.79 -5.91 -2.83
N SER A 279 -7.77 -5.24 -3.44
CA SER A 279 -8.14 -3.87 -3.10
C SER A 279 -8.53 -3.73 -1.63
N ARG A 280 -8.11 -2.63 -1.02
CA ARG A 280 -8.51 -2.27 0.35
C ARG A 280 -9.96 -1.83 0.38
N LEU A 281 -10.62 -2.15 1.48
CA LEU A 281 -11.93 -1.65 1.85
C LEU A 281 -11.78 -0.71 3.06
N THR A 282 -12.91 -0.21 3.58
CA THR A 282 -12.92 0.62 4.79
C THR A 282 -12.28 -0.16 5.95
N PRO A 283 -11.26 0.38 6.61
CA PRO A 283 -10.69 -0.27 7.79
C PRO A 283 -11.71 -0.33 8.93
N LEU A 284 -11.68 -1.39 9.71
CA LEU A 284 -12.57 -1.57 10.84
C LEU A 284 -11.88 -1.16 12.15
N PRO A 285 -12.49 -0.28 12.97
CA PRO A 285 -11.96 0.08 14.28
C PRO A 285 -11.93 -1.11 15.25
N ALA A 286 -11.08 -1.02 16.27
CA ALA A 286 -11.05 -1.98 17.36
C ALA A 286 -12.44 -2.14 17.99
N GLY A 287 -12.78 -3.37 18.37
CA GLY A 287 -14.07 -3.75 18.92
C GLY A 287 -15.09 -4.23 17.90
N THR A 288 -14.92 -3.95 16.59
CA THR A 288 -15.83 -4.43 15.54
C THR A 288 -15.93 -5.94 15.56
N GLN A 289 -17.16 -6.47 15.51
CA GLN A 289 -17.48 -7.89 15.55
C GLN A 289 -18.12 -8.34 14.25
N ALA A 290 -17.64 -9.43 13.68
CA ALA A 290 -18.19 -10.04 12.48
C ALA A 290 -18.11 -11.57 12.55
N ARG A 291 -19.06 -12.28 11.92
CA ARG A 291 -18.96 -13.73 11.76
C ARG A 291 -17.86 -14.08 10.77
N VAL A 292 -17.07 -15.10 11.10
CA VAL A 292 -16.13 -15.72 10.17
C VAL A 292 -16.89 -16.72 9.29
N THR A 293 -16.80 -16.55 7.99
CA THR A 293 -17.48 -17.40 6.98
C THR A 293 -16.51 -18.21 6.13
N GLY A 294 -15.20 -18.02 6.32
CA GLY A 294 -14.15 -18.76 5.65
C GLY A 294 -12.77 -18.29 6.06
N THR A 295 -11.75 -19.07 5.68
CA THR A 295 -10.33 -18.70 5.85
C THR A 295 -9.56 -19.00 4.58
N ASP A 296 -8.43 -18.33 4.40
CA ASP A 296 -7.46 -18.63 3.34
C ASP A 296 -6.07 -18.22 3.84
N GLY A 297 -5.23 -19.19 4.23
CA GLY A 297 -4.01 -18.94 4.96
C GLY A 297 -4.26 -18.12 6.23
N ASP A 298 -3.61 -16.96 6.33
CA ASP A 298 -3.69 -16.03 7.46
C ASP A 298 -4.88 -15.05 7.39
N TRP A 299 -5.78 -15.23 6.42
CA TRP A 299 -6.91 -14.34 6.19
C TRP A 299 -8.23 -14.97 6.63
N LEU A 300 -9.06 -14.16 7.28
CA LEU A 300 -10.43 -14.49 7.66
C LEU A 300 -11.41 -13.78 6.74
N ARG A 301 -12.36 -14.52 6.18
CA ARG A 301 -13.49 -13.93 5.46
C ARG A 301 -14.61 -13.62 6.44
N LEU A 302 -15.04 -12.38 6.44
CA LEU A 302 -16.15 -11.89 7.24
C LEU A 302 -17.49 -12.06 6.51
N ASP A 303 -18.59 -12.06 7.24
CA ASP A 303 -19.95 -12.35 6.74
C ASP A 303 -20.46 -11.39 5.65
N TYR A 304 -19.92 -10.17 5.58
CA TYR A 304 -20.22 -9.22 4.50
C TYR A 304 -19.27 -9.30 3.30
N GLY A 305 -18.42 -10.33 3.24
CA GLY A 305 -17.54 -10.64 2.10
C GLY A 305 -16.14 -10.03 2.15
N ALA A 306 -15.83 -9.17 3.13
CA ALA A 306 -14.49 -8.64 3.31
C ALA A 306 -13.54 -9.67 3.96
N TRP A 307 -12.24 -9.48 3.71
CA TRP A 307 -11.17 -10.28 4.27
C TRP A 307 -10.31 -9.44 5.20
N ILE A 308 -9.92 -10.00 6.35
CA ILE A 308 -9.06 -9.37 7.35
C ILE A 308 -7.98 -10.34 7.78
N LYS A 309 -6.79 -9.86 8.17
CA LYS A 309 -5.76 -10.73 8.74
C LYS A 309 -6.19 -11.27 10.10
N ALA A 310 -5.99 -12.55 10.33
CA ALA A 310 -6.26 -13.19 11.62
C ALA A 310 -5.50 -12.51 12.77
N ALA A 311 -4.28 -12.05 12.51
CA ALA A 311 -3.44 -11.33 13.48
C ALA A 311 -4.05 -10.00 13.98
N ASP A 312 -4.95 -9.38 13.19
CA ASP A 312 -5.62 -8.13 13.54
C ASP A 312 -6.91 -8.37 14.37
N THR A 313 -7.21 -9.64 14.73
CA THR A 313 -8.46 -10.04 15.36
C THR A 313 -8.25 -11.00 16.54
N HIS A 314 -9.24 -11.05 17.42
CA HIS A 314 -9.45 -12.13 18.36
C HIS A 314 -10.63 -13.00 17.92
N ILE A 315 -10.44 -14.31 17.81
CA ILE A 315 -11.43 -15.27 17.30
C ILE A 315 -12.00 -16.06 18.47
N ALA A 316 -13.33 -16.13 18.58
CA ALA A 316 -14.02 -16.91 19.61
C ALA A 316 -15.32 -17.53 19.10
N PRO A 317 -15.72 -18.73 19.61
CA PRO A 317 -17.04 -19.27 19.36
C PRO A 317 -18.11 -18.41 20.02
N SER A 318 -19.28 -18.34 19.41
CA SER A 318 -20.45 -17.61 19.92
C SER A 318 -21.73 -18.43 19.74
N ALA A 319 -22.73 -18.16 20.60
CA ALA A 319 -24.05 -18.73 20.45
C ALA A 319 -24.98 -17.86 19.57
N ILE A 320 -24.63 -16.60 19.35
CA ILE A 320 -25.43 -15.61 18.63
C ILE A 320 -24.58 -14.82 17.64
N LEU A 321 -25.21 -14.42 16.54
CA LEU A 321 -24.60 -13.51 15.56
C LEU A 321 -24.55 -12.07 16.11
N PRO A 322 -23.50 -11.29 15.82
CA PRO A 322 -23.48 -9.88 16.11
C PRO A 322 -24.50 -9.18 15.21
N HIS A 323 -25.52 -8.61 15.83
CA HIS A 323 -26.59 -7.90 15.15
C HIS A 323 -27.00 -6.67 15.95
N SER A 324 -27.28 -5.57 15.27
CA SER A 324 -27.65 -4.31 15.88
C SER A 324 -28.98 -3.77 15.35
N THR A 325 -29.64 -3.03 16.22
CA THR A 325 -30.81 -2.22 15.85
C THR A 325 -30.45 -0.76 16.10
N LEU A 326 -30.63 0.09 15.11
CA LEU A 326 -30.36 1.52 15.22
C LEU A 326 -31.67 2.31 15.27
N ARG A 327 -31.93 3.00 16.41
CA ARG A 327 -33.20 3.74 16.67
C ARG A 327 -33.07 5.23 16.50
N SER A 328 -31.87 5.77 16.65
CA SER A 328 -31.64 7.22 16.55
C SER A 328 -30.23 7.51 16.01
N VAL A 329 -30.06 8.70 15.45
CA VAL A 329 -28.76 9.29 15.16
C VAL A 329 -28.68 10.63 15.85
N LEU A 330 -27.63 10.86 16.60
CA LEU A 330 -27.39 12.08 17.36
C LEU A 330 -26.12 12.76 16.86
N SER A 331 -26.02 14.08 17.03
CA SER A 331 -24.75 14.77 16.83
C SER A 331 -24.23 15.35 18.15
N ARG A 332 -22.93 15.59 18.17
CA ARG A 332 -22.26 16.40 19.19
C ARG A 332 -21.15 17.21 18.55
N THR A 333 -20.97 18.44 18.99
CA THR A 333 -19.91 19.31 18.50
C THR A 333 -18.68 19.19 19.38
N GLN A 334 -17.52 19.01 18.76
CA GLN A 334 -16.19 19.05 19.38
C GLN A 334 -15.37 20.17 18.71
N PRO A 335 -14.34 20.71 19.37
CA PRO A 335 -13.47 21.69 18.74
C PRO A 335 -12.92 21.19 17.40
N GLY A 336 -13.30 21.84 16.29
CA GLY A 336 -12.89 21.47 14.93
C GLY A 336 -13.60 20.25 14.32
N TRP A 337 -14.59 19.64 15.00
CA TRP A 337 -15.27 18.43 14.54
C TRP A 337 -16.77 18.44 14.84
N THR A 338 -17.56 17.91 13.92
CA THR A 338 -18.93 17.45 14.19
C THR A 338 -18.92 15.93 14.23
N GLU A 339 -19.37 15.36 15.33
CA GLU A 339 -19.49 13.91 15.51
C GLU A 339 -20.93 13.46 15.34
N LEU A 340 -21.16 12.48 14.47
CA LEU A 340 -22.40 11.73 14.39
C LEU A 340 -22.26 10.46 15.22
N VAL A 341 -23.21 10.26 16.13
CA VAL A 341 -23.24 9.14 17.06
C VAL A 341 -24.33 8.16 16.61
N PHE A 342 -23.95 6.93 16.34
CA PHE A 342 -24.84 5.82 15.99
C PHE A 342 -24.85 4.82 17.15
N PRO A 343 -25.86 4.88 18.05
CA PRO A 343 -25.96 3.98 19.21
C PRO A 343 -26.45 2.60 18.76
N LEU A 344 -25.50 1.66 18.62
CA LEU A 344 -25.70 0.28 18.22
C LEU A 344 -25.83 -0.63 19.45
N ASP A 345 -26.42 -1.83 19.29
CA ASP A 345 -26.47 -2.85 20.35
C ASP A 345 -25.09 -3.52 20.51
N VAL A 346 -24.40 -3.78 19.40
CA VAL A 346 -23.02 -4.31 19.34
C VAL A 346 -22.24 -3.60 18.22
N PRO A 347 -20.90 -3.50 18.31
CA PRO A 347 -20.08 -2.97 17.23
C PRO A 347 -20.12 -3.86 16.01
N VAL A 348 -20.76 -3.44 14.94
CA VAL A 348 -20.90 -4.17 13.67
C VAL A 348 -19.93 -3.65 12.60
N PRO A 349 -19.62 -4.42 11.53
CA PRO A 349 -18.85 -3.92 10.42
C PRO A 349 -19.60 -2.81 9.67
N PHE A 350 -18.83 -1.91 9.08
CA PHE A 350 -19.38 -0.87 8.21
C PHE A 350 -18.46 -0.58 7.04
N SER A 351 -18.98 0.14 6.06
CA SER A 351 -18.21 0.73 4.98
C SER A 351 -18.55 2.21 4.80
N LEU A 352 -17.54 2.99 4.39
CA LEU A 352 -17.68 4.39 4.04
C LEU A 352 -17.39 4.59 2.57
N THR A 353 -18.28 5.29 1.89
CA THR A 353 -18.08 5.72 0.50
C THR A 353 -18.16 7.25 0.46
N GLN A 354 -17.08 7.88 0.04
CA GLN A 354 -16.99 9.32 -0.09
C GLN A 354 -17.29 9.73 -1.52
N GLY A 355 -18.27 10.61 -1.71
CA GLY A 355 -18.53 11.31 -2.97
C GLY A 355 -18.03 12.75 -2.90
N THR A 356 -18.35 13.53 -3.93
CA THR A 356 -17.96 14.95 -3.98
C THR A 356 -18.70 15.78 -2.93
N ASP A 357 -20.00 15.52 -2.77
CA ASP A 357 -20.94 16.29 -1.94
C ASP A 357 -21.54 15.47 -0.79
N PHE A 358 -21.15 14.22 -0.62
CA PHE A 358 -21.69 13.33 0.40
C PHE A 358 -20.66 12.37 0.99
N LEU A 359 -21.01 11.84 2.16
CA LEU A 359 -20.40 10.66 2.75
C LEU A 359 -21.50 9.64 3.03
N GLU A 360 -21.34 8.41 2.57
CA GLU A 360 -22.29 7.32 2.76
C GLU A 360 -21.71 6.30 3.75
N LEU A 361 -22.37 6.13 4.89
CA LEU A 361 -22.07 5.11 5.88
C LEU A 361 -23.05 3.93 5.70
N ARG A 362 -22.53 2.76 5.42
CA ARG A 362 -23.30 1.53 5.32
C ARG A 362 -22.93 0.60 6.48
N LEU A 363 -23.91 0.35 7.35
CA LEU A 363 -23.78 -0.56 8.49
C LEU A 363 -24.25 -1.94 8.09
N GLN A 364 -23.41 -2.94 8.34
CA GLN A 364 -23.72 -4.36 8.15
C GLN A 364 -24.41 -4.92 9.39
N ASN A 365 -25.07 -6.06 9.26
CA ASN A 365 -25.72 -6.75 10.37
C ASN A 365 -26.62 -5.81 11.22
N THR A 366 -27.30 -4.86 10.54
CA THR A 366 -28.04 -3.79 11.21
C THR A 366 -29.43 -3.62 10.61
N ILE A 367 -30.44 -3.55 11.50
CA ILE A 367 -31.81 -3.15 11.16
C ILE A 367 -32.03 -1.71 11.61
N ALA A 368 -32.51 -0.88 10.70
CA ALA A 368 -32.90 0.47 11.05
C ALA A 368 -34.34 0.47 11.62
N GLN A 369 -34.48 1.00 12.83
CA GLN A 369 -35.73 1.45 13.44
C GLN A 369 -35.62 2.94 13.76
N THR A 370 -34.88 3.67 12.88
CA THR A 370 -34.55 5.08 13.12
C THR A 370 -35.79 5.94 12.99
N ASP A 371 -36.28 6.44 14.10
CA ASP A 371 -37.40 7.35 14.22
C ASP A 371 -36.96 8.77 14.65
N THR A 372 -35.70 8.91 15.05
CA THR A 372 -35.17 10.19 15.52
C THR A 372 -33.79 10.44 14.93
N ILE A 373 -33.66 11.55 14.23
CA ILE A 373 -32.37 12.11 13.80
C ILE A 373 -32.28 13.51 14.39
N TYR A 374 -31.32 13.71 15.30
CA TYR A 374 -31.09 15.01 15.92
C TYR A 374 -29.67 15.48 15.61
N ILE A 375 -29.57 16.52 14.79
CA ILE A 375 -28.31 17.14 14.40
C ILE A 375 -28.31 18.58 14.87
N ASP A 376 -27.37 18.91 15.76
CA ASP A 376 -27.13 20.29 16.19
C ASP A 376 -26.74 21.18 14.99
N PRO A 377 -27.01 22.48 15.03
CA PRO A 377 -26.49 23.41 14.05
C PRO A 377 -24.98 23.26 13.89
N ASN A 378 -24.52 23.00 12.67
CA ASN A 378 -23.12 22.75 12.35
C ASN A 378 -22.75 23.34 10.97
N PRO A 379 -21.47 23.59 10.68
CA PRO A 379 -21.07 24.25 9.45
C PRO A 379 -21.07 23.35 8.21
N ILE A 380 -21.09 22.02 8.36
CA ILE A 380 -20.75 21.09 7.26
C ILE A 380 -21.89 20.19 6.80
N ILE A 381 -22.80 19.78 7.69
CA ILE A 381 -23.91 18.88 7.34
C ILE A 381 -25.13 19.70 6.92
N ASP A 382 -25.61 19.44 5.70
CA ASP A 382 -26.88 19.96 5.23
C ASP A 382 -28.04 19.05 5.63
N ARG A 383 -27.91 17.75 5.34
CA ARG A 383 -28.95 16.76 5.56
C ARG A 383 -28.37 15.37 5.84
N LEU A 384 -29.11 14.57 6.59
CA LEU A 384 -28.87 13.14 6.80
C LEU A 384 -30.12 12.36 6.41
N ASP A 385 -29.97 11.47 5.44
CA ASP A 385 -31.00 10.53 4.98
C ASP A 385 -30.59 9.10 5.32
N TRP A 386 -31.57 8.19 5.38
CA TRP A 386 -31.29 6.77 5.53
C TRP A 386 -32.29 5.89 4.79
N HIS A 387 -31.87 4.67 4.46
CA HIS A 387 -32.74 3.62 3.94
C HIS A 387 -32.19 2.24 4.30
N GLN A 388 -33.09 1.28 4.53
CA GLN A 388 -32.71 -0.13 4.66
C GLN A 388 -32.37 -0.66 3.26
N SER A 389 -31.09 -0.89 3.00
CA SER A 389 -30.60 -1.32 1.67
C SER A 389 -30.76 -2.84 1.46
N GLN A 390 -30.66 -3.63 2.54
CA GLN A 390 -30.92 -5.09 2.58
C GLN A 390 -31.55 -5.40 3.95
N PRO A 391 -32.09 -6.63 4.17
CA PRO A 391 -32.73 -6.98 5.43
C PRO A 391 -31.87 -6.77 6.68
N ASP A 392 -30.55 -6.87 6.54
CA ASP A 392 -29.55 -6.73 7.59
C ASP A 392 -28.51 -5.63 7.29
N GLN A 393 -28.82 -4.71 6.38
CA GLN A 393 -27.91 -3.64 5.98
C GLN A 393 -28.64 -2.32 5.83
N VAL A 394 -28.19 -1.29 6.55
CA VAL A 394 -28.72 0.07 6.46
C VAL A 394 -27.66 1.05 5.97
N THR A 395 -28.11 1.98 5.14
CA THR A 395 -27.26 3.04 4.58
C THR A 395 -27.72 4.40 5.10
N TYR A 396 -26.79 5.18 5.65
CA TYR A 396 -26.94 6.57 6.04
C TYR A 396 -26.15 7.45 5.08
N ARG A 397 -26.81 8.42 4.45
CA ARG A 397 -26.20 9.37 3.53
C ARG A 397 -26.14 10.74 4.18
N ILE A 398 -24.94 11.22 4.45
CA ILE A 398 -24.64 12.55 4.98
C ILE A 398 -24.38 13.46 3.78
N GLN A 399 -25.29 14.39 3.54
CA GLN A 399 -25.15 15.42 2.50
C GLN A 399 -24.38 16.59 3.09
N PHE A 400 -23.30 17.01 2.43
CA PHE A 400 -22.52 18.17 2.83
C PHE A 400 -23.17 19.47 2.36
N ARG A 401 -22.96 20.51 3.15
CA ARG A 401 -23.42 21.86 2.82
C ARG A 401 -22.64 22.40 1.63
N SER A 402 -23.34 22.94 0.64
CA SER A 402 -22.70 23.63 -0.48
C SER A 402 -22.16 24.97 -0.01
N MET A 403 -20.94 25.28 -0.45
CA MET A 403 -20.29 26.57 -0.23
C MET A 403 -20.52 27.51 -1.42
N ALA A 404 -21.22 27.06 -2.47
CA ALA A 404 -21.48 27.87 -3.66
C ALA A 404 -22.31 29.12 -3.30
N GLY A 405 -21.73 30.30 -3.55
CA GLY A 405 -22.39 31.58 -3.28
C GLY A 405 -22.07 32.21 -1.92
N GLU A 406 -21.29 31.54 -1.06
CA GLU A 406 -20.75 32.19 0.14
C GLU A 406 -19.62 33.15 -0.26
N PRO A 407 -19.57 34.37 0.35
CA PRO A 407 -18.61 35.41 -0.05
C PRO A 407 -17.13 35.00 0.05
N ASP A 408 -16.81 34.08 0.95
CA ASP A 408 -15.46 33.61 1.27
C ASP A 408 -15.22 32.16 0.82
N ALA A 409 -16.10 31.59 -0.04
CA ALA A 409 -15.95 30.22 -0.50
C ALA A 409 -14.81 30.10 -1.51
N PRO A 410 -13.90 29.14 -1.35
CA PRO A 410 -12.89 28.86 -2.34
C PRO A 410 -13.53 28.51 -3.68
N SER A 411 -13.13 29.17 -4.75
CA SER A 411 -13.71 29.00 -6.09
C SER A 411 -13.56 27.59 -6.67
N HIS A 412 -12.61 26.81 -6.17
CA HIS A 412 -12.32 25.44 -6.57
C HIS A 412 -12.98 24.37 -5.70
N GLN A 413 -13.66 24.75 -4.60
CA GLN A 413 -14.32 23.81 -3.70
C GLN A 413 -15.80 24.14 -3.55
N THR A 414 -16.64 23.42 -4.26
CA THR A 414 -18.09 23.53 -4.11
C THR A 414 -18.58 22.94 -2.79
N TYR A 415 -17.88 21.94 -2.25
CA TYR A 415 -18.16 21.26 -0.99
C TYR A 415 -16.85 21.05 -0.24
N GLN A 416 -16.80 21.42 1.02
CA GLN A 416 -15.58 21.30 1.83
C GLN A 416 -15.60 20.01 2.65
N GLN A 417 -14.80 19.04 2.21
CA GLN A 417 -14.49 17.85 2.98
C GLN A 417 -13.03 17.93 3.44
N TRP A 418 -12.84 18.18 4.74
CA TRP A 418 -11.51 18.37 5.32
C TRP A 418 -11.00 17.14 6.05
N GLY A 419 -11.81 16.10 6.12
CA GLY A 419 -11.44 14.82 6.70
C GLY A 419 -12.54 14.21 7.54
N TYR A 420 -12.35 12.93 7.84
CA TYR A 420 -13.21 12.18 8.74
C TYR A 420 -12.40 11.13 9.50
N LYS A 421 -12.93 10.67 10.61
CA LYS A 421 -12.42 9.53 11.36
C LYS A 421 -13.58 8.75 11.99
N THR A 422 -13.33 7.46 12.24
CA THR A 422 -14.30 6.56 12.85
C THR A 422 -13.71 5.85 14.05
N ARG A 423 -14.52 5.64 15.07
CA ARG A 423 -14.16 4.83 16.23
C ARG A 423 -15.39 4.25 16.90
N TYR A 424 -15.19 3.23 17.69
CA TYR A 424 -16.20 2.75 18.63
C TYR A 424 -15.95 3.30 20.03
N GLU A 425 -17.01 3.81 20.69
CA GLU A 425 -17.08 4.10 22.11
C GLU A 425 -18.08 3.13 22.75
N GLY A 426 -17.59 2.02 23.33
CA GLY A 426 -18.45 0.90 23.68
C GLY A 426 -19.09 0.30 22.42
N SER A 427 -20.42 0.29 22.34
CA SER A 427 -21.15 -0.12 21.14
C SER A 427 -21.54 1.03 20.21
N GLN A 428 -21.25 2.28 20.58
CA GLN A 428 -21.58 3.44 19.77
C GLN A 428 -20.53 3.65 18.67
N LEU A 429 -20.96 3.66 17.41
CA LEU A 429 -20.11 4.11 16.31
C LEU A 429 -20.11 5.63 16.27
N ILE A 430 -18.93 6.22 16.32
CA ILE A 430 -18.70 7.66 16.19
C ILE A 430 -18.08 7.93 14.83
N LEU A 431 -18.75 8.72 14.01
CA LEU A 431 -18.24 9.28 12.79
C LEU A 431 -17.97 10.77 13.00
N SER A 432 -16.70 11.12 13.10
CA SER A 432 -16.26 12.51 13.25
C SER A 432 -15.96 13.11 11.88
N LEU A 433 -16.54 14.28 11.60
CA LEU A 433 -16.37 15.04 10.36
C LEU A 433 -15.61 16.33 10.68
N LYS A 434 -14.49 16.58 10.01
CA LYS A 434 -13.63 17.73 10.26
C LYS A 434 -14.23 19.00 9.71
N HIS A 435 -14.20 20.07 10.51
CA HIS A 435 -14.59 21.40 10.04
C HIS A 435 -13.48 21.99 9.13
N PRO A 436 -13.85 22.89 8.22
CA PRO A 436 -12.86 23.73 7.55
C PRO A 436 -11.97 24.43 8.57
N PRO A 437 -10.65 24.48 8.34
CA PRO A 437 -9.79 25.25 9.23
C PRO A 437 -10.13 26.73 9.16
N HIS A 438 -10.13 27.40 10.29
CA HIS A 438 -10.24 28.85 10.33
C HIS A 438 -8.84 29.43 10.13
N SER A 439 -8.54 29.93 8.94
CA SER A 439 -7.34 30.74 8.72
C SER A 439 -7.61 32.19 9.12
N GLY A 440 -6.67 32.81 9.80
CA GLY A 440 -6.65 34.27 9.98
C GLY A 440 -6.36 34.94 8.63
N LYS A 441 -5.08 35.18 8.32
CA LYS A 441 -4.60 35.51 6.99
C LYS A 441 -3.52 34.50 6.59
N GLY A 442 -3.56 34.04 5.38
CA GLY A 442 -2.58 33.08 4.88
C GLY A 442 -2.65 31.76 5.65
N LEU A 443 -1.52 31.30 6.15
CA LEU A 443 -1.38 30.02 6.85
C LEU A 443 -1.45 30.10 8.37
N GLU A 444 -1.84 31.24 8.95
CA GLU A 444 -1.87 31.41 10.41
C GLU A 444 -2.77 30.39 11.09
N GLY A 445 -2.18 29.54 11.94
CA GLY A 445 -2.87 28.49 12.69
C GLY A 445 -3.19 27.21 11.92
N ILE A 446 -2.90 27.15 10.61
CA ILE A 446 -3.10 25.96 9.79
C ILE A 446 -2.08 24.88 10.18
N LYS A 447 -2.56 23.68 10.46
CA LYS A 447 -1.74 22.51 10.78
C LYS A 447 -1.36 21.77 9.49
N ILE A 448 -0.07 21.72 9.20
CA ILE A 448 0.45 21.03 8.00
C ILE A 448 1.37 19.90 8.44
N PHE A 449 1.07 18.68 8.01
CA PHE A 449 1.94 17.53 8.17
C PHE A 449 2.78 17.36 6.90
N LEU A 450 4.10 17.41 7.04
CA LEU A 450 5.05 17.17 5.98
C LEU A 450 5.79 15.85 6.22
N ASP A 451 5.83 15.01 5.22
CA ASP A 451 6.49 13.72 5.27
C ASP A 451 7.63 13.68 4.24
N PRO A 452 8.89 13.84 4.64
CA PRO A 452 10.02 13.59 3.75
C PRO A 452 10.12 12.08 3.50
N GLY A 453 9.97 11.67 2.24
CA GLY A 453 10.02 10.27 1.84
C GLY A 453 11.30 9.56 2.25
N HIS A 454 11.21 8.24 2.50
CA HIS A 454 12.32 7.38 2.90
C HIS A 454 12.96 7.81 4.23
N GLY A 455 14.19 7.35 4.58
CA GLY A 455 14.78 7.86 5.83
C GLY A 455 16.06 7.22 6.32
N SER A 456 16.20 5.92 6.32
CA SER A 456 17.36 5.24 6.92
C SER A 456 18.36 4.73 5.88
N GLU A 457 19.43 4.09 6.34
CA GLU A 457 20.32 3.32 5.45
C GLU A 457 19.62 2.08 4.84
N ASN A 458 18.52 1.62 5.46
CA ASN A 458 17.71 0.50 4.97
C ASN A 458 16.66 0.97 3.95
N ASP A 459 16.35 2.26 3.92
CA ASP A 459 15.35 2.88 3.04
C ASP A 459 15.90 4.16 2.42
N LEU A 460 16.76 4.01 1.43
CA LEU A 460 17.41 5.12 0.72
C LEU A 460 16.50 5.81 -0.31
N GLY A 461 15.42 5.16 -0.73
CA GLY A 461 14.63 5.57 -1.88
C GLY A 461 15.36 5.36 -3.21
N ALA A 462 14.92 6.06 -4.25
CA ALA A 462 15.60 6.09 -5.53
C ALA A 462 17.02 6.66 -5.41
N ARG A 463 17.89 6.27 -6.37
CA ARG A 463 19.26 6.81 -6.44
C ARG A 463 19.48 7.52 -7.76
N GLY A 464 20.04 8.72 -7.68
CA GLY A 464 20.51 9.43 -8.85
C GLY A 464 21.79 8.83 -9.45
N PRO A 465 22.22 9.34 -10.62
CA PRO A 465 23.40 8.82 -11.35
C PRO A 465 24.71 8.83 -10.55
N THR A 466 24.83 9.69 -9.54
CA THR A 466 26.00 9.76 -8.64
C THR A 466 25.89 8.82 -7.43
N GLY A 467 24.78 8.07 -7.30
CA GLY A 467 24.46 7.30 -6.11
C GLY A 467 23.79 8.13 -4.99
N TYR A 468 23.55 9.43 -5.21
CA TYR A 468 22.88 10.31 -4.25
C TYR A 468 21.47 9.82 -3.95
N PRO A 469 21.11 9.54 -2.68
CA PRO A 469 19.84 8.91 -2.36
C PRO A 469 18.69 9.92 -2.26
N GLU A 470 17.49 9.49 -2.57
CA GLU A 470 16.26 10.27 -2.48
C GLU A 470 16.00 10.77 -1.06
N LYS A 471 16.24 9.94 -0.04
CA LYS A 471 16.02 10.31 1.37
C LYS A 471 16.70 11.62 1.80
N ASP A 472 17.85 11.93 1.23
CA ASP A 472 18.63 13.11 1.61
C ASP A 472 18.03 14.39 1.00
N VAL A 473 17.65 14.35 -0.28
CA VAL A 473 17.04 15.50 -0.93
C VAL A 473 15.62 15.75 -0.43
N THR A 474 14.83 14.71 -0.18
CA THR A 474 13.47 14.87 0.38
C THR A 474 13.52 15.51 1.77
N LEU A 475 14.45 15.08 2.64
CA LEU A 475 14.66 15.70 3.96
C LEU A 475 15.06 17.17 3.84
N LYS A 476 16.04 17.48 2.98
CA LYS A 476 16.52 18.85 2.78
C LYS A 476 15.40 19.79 2.33
N ILE A 477 14.66 19.41 1.29
CA ILE A 477 13.53 20.19 0.76
C ILE A 477 12.43 20.36 1.80
N THR A 478 12.07 19.28 2.50
CA THR A 478 10.99 19.32 3.50
C THR A 478 11.33 20.20 4.68
N GLN A 479 12.60 20.18 5.15
CA GLN A 479 13.04 21.07 6.23
C GLN A 479 13.02 22.54 5.82
N GLN A 480 13.45 22.86 4.60
CA GLN A 480 13.37 24.22 4.06
C GLN A 480 11.92 24.68 3.92
N LEU A 481 11.04 23.84 3.38
CA LEU A 481 9.61 24.12 3.26
C LEU A 481 8.97 24.34 4.64
N ALA A 482 9.27 23.47 5.61
CA ALA A 482 8.77 23.62 6.98
C ALA A 482 9.17 24.97 7.59
N GLN A 483 10.40 25.44 7.35
CA GLN A 483 10.86 26.74 7.83
C GLN A 483 10.06 27.89 7.20
N VAL A 484 9.84 27.86 5.89
CA VAL A 484 9.09 28.91 5.17
C VAL A 484 7.63 28.94 5.64
N LEU A 485 6.95 27.78 5.71
CA LEU A 485 5.55 27.68 6.16
C LEU A 485 5.38 28.14 7.61
N THR A 486 6.34 27.79 8.49
CA THR A 486 6.33 28.25 9.89
C THR A 486 6.47 29.76 9.99
N GLN A 487 7.32 30.38 9.15
CA GLN A 487 7.45 31.85 9.08
C GLN A 487 6.16 32.53 8.59
N GLN A 488 5.35 31.83 7.81
CA GLN A 488 4.02 32.28 7.36
C GLN A 488 2.91 31.99 8.36
N GLY A 489 3.23 31.47 9.56
CA GLY A 489 2.30 31.23 10.66
C GLY A 489 1.69 29.83 10.73
N ALA A 490 2.07 28.89 9.87
CA ALA A 490 1.62 27.51 9.93
C ALA A 490 2.19 26.76 11.15
N ILE A 491 1.43 25.79 11.64
CA ILE A 491 1.87 24.81 12.63
C ILE A 491 2.33 23.55 11.87
N VAL A 492 3.63 23.40 11.72
CA VAL A 492 4.20 22.33 10.88
C VAL A 492 4.66 21.14 11.72
N PHE A 493 4.26 19.94 11.32
CA PHE A 493 4.71 18.65 11.86
C PHE A 493 5.51 17.91 10.80
N LEU A 494 6.65 17.33 11.20
CA LEU A 494 7.47 16.49 10.35
C LEU A 494 7.37 15.03 10.77
N SER A 495 7.26 14.09 9.82
CA SER A 495 7.32 12.66 10.13
C SER A 495 8.70 12.24 10.62
N ARG A 496 9.77 12.83 10.06
CA ARG A 496 11.16 12.65 10.48
C ARG A 496 11.95 13.94 10.38
N GLN A 497 13.04 14.04 11.16
CA GLN A 497 13.96 15.19 11.18
C GLN A 497 15.40 14.81 10.84
N GLY A 498 15.69 13.52 10.74
CA GLY A 498 16.97 12.92 10.39
C GLY A 498 16.79 11.60 9.64
N ASP A 499 17.67 10.64 9.92
CA ASP A 499 17.69 9.31 9.29
C ASP A 499 16.91 8.26 10.11
N GLU A 500 15.73 8.64 10.59
CA GLU A 500 14.84 7.72 11.28
C GLU A 500 14.32 6.62 10.34
N ASP A 501 14.36 5.36 10.81
CA ASP A 501 13.87 4.19 10.09
C ASP A 501 12.36 4.02 10.32
N LEU A 502 11.56 4.78 9.60
CA LEU A 502 10.11 4.81 9.72
C LEU A 502 9.43 4.08 8.55
N TRP A 503 8.72 3.01 8.88
CA TRP A 503 7.86 2.33 7.90
C TRP A 503 6.66 3.21 7.51
N PRO A 504 6.06 3.01 6.32
CA PRO A 504 4.91 3.81 5.89
C PRO A 504 3.75 3.85 6.89
N ASN A 505 3.50 2.76 7.64
CA ASN A 505 2.44 2.74 8.66
C ASN A 505 2.78 3.59 9.89
N ASP A 506 4.06 3.72 10.26
CA ASP A 506 4.48 4.58 11.36
C ASP A 506 4.25 6.06 11.02
N ARG A 507 4.54 6.43 9.77
CA ARG A 507 4.28 7.78 9.23
C ARG A 507 2.77 8.09 9.21
N VAL A 508 1.94 7.11 8.81
CA VAL A 508 0.48 7.23 8.87
C VAL A 508 0.01 7.45 10.31
N ALA A 509 0.52 6.67 11.26
CA ALA A 509 0.16 6.82 12.67
C ALA A 509 0.55 8.20 13.24
N LEU A 510 1.73 8.72 12.86
CA LEU A 510 2.16 10.07 13.22
C LEU A 510 1.22 11.13 12.62
N MET A 511 0.86 11.02 11.35
CA MET A 511 -0.07 11.92 10.68
C MET A 511 -1.45 11.93 11.36
N GLU A 512 -2.02 10.75 11.61
CA GLU A 512 -3.34 10.63 12.26
C GLU A 512 -3.34 11.20 13.69
N ALA A 513 -2.25 11.04 14.43
CA ALA A 513 -2.11 11.57 15.78
C ALA A 513 -2.06 13.11 15.85
N GLN A 514 -1.55 13.77 14.81
CA GLN A 514 -1.47 15.24 14.75
C GLN A 514 -2.78 15.88 14.27
N GLU A 515 -3.66 15.12 13.62
CA GLU A 515 -4.92 15.63 13.02
C GLU A 515 -4.68 16.90 12.18
N PRO A 516 -3.77 16.88 11.19
CA PRO A 516 -3.40 18.07 10.42
C PRO A 516 -4.57 18.55 9.55
N ASP A 517 -4.50 19.77 9.06
CA ASP A 517 -5.45 20.31 8.09
C ASP A 517 -5.06 19.94 6.66
N LEU A 518 -3.76 19.78 6.40
CA LEU A 518 -3.20 19.28 5.14
C LEU A 518 -2.06 18.30 5.44
N ALA A 519 -1.91 17.28 4.60
CA ALA A 519 -0.81 16.32 4.69
C ALA A 519 -0.15 16.15 3.33
N ILE A 520 1.16 16.39 3.28
CA ILE A 520 1.96 16.39 2.05
C ILE A 520 3.16 15.47 2.26
N SER A 521 3.25 14.39 1.49
CA SER A 521 4.43 13.53 1.41
C SER A 521 5.25 13.92 0.19
N LEU A 522 6.56 14.11 0.36
CA LEU A 522 7.47 14.57 -0.68
C LEU A 522 8.42 13.45 -1.08
N HIS A 523 8.43 13.13 -2.36
CA HIS A 523 9.19 12.05 -2.98
C HIS A 523 9.80 12.47 -4.32
N TYR A 524 10.70 11.64 -4.83
CA TYR A 524 11.22 11.68 -6.18
C TYR A 524 11.13 10.30 -6.81
N ASN A 525 10.47 10.22 -7.93
CA ASN A 525 10.05 8.99 -8.58
C ASN A 525 11.21 8.14 -9.12
N ALA A 526 10.91 6.87 -9.29
CA ALA A 526 11.73 5.89 -9.99
C ALA A 526 10.86 5.05 -10.93
N LEU A 527 11.50 4.21 -11.76
CA LEU A 527 10.82 3.30 -12.68
C LEU A 527 11.21 1.85 -12.37
N PRO A 528 10.33 0.88 -12.70
CA PRO A 528 10.72 -0.53 -12.72
C PRO A 528 11.76 -0.77 -13.82
N ASP A 529 12.48 -1.90 -13.75
CA ASP A 529 13.61 -2.27 -14.63
C ASP A 529 13.39 -2.03 -16.13
N GLY A 530 12.18 -2.27 -16.62
CA GLY A 530 11.81 -2.07 -18.02
C GLY A 530 11.44 -0.64 -18.39
N GLY A 531 11.52 0.31 -17.47
CA GLY A 531 11.16 1.71 -17.69
C GLY A 531 12.13 2.43 -18.62
N ASP A 532 11.67 3.54 -19.20
CA ASP A 532 12.48 4.46 -20.00
C ASP A 532 13.01 5.58 -19.11
N ALA A 533 14.11 5.33 -18.42
CA ALA A 533 14.71 6.25 -17.45
C ALA A 533 15.29 7.52 -18.11
N GLU A 534 15.63 7.46 -19.40
CA GLU A 534 16.21 8.58 -20.14
C GLU A 534 15.17 9.65 -20.51
N HIS A 535 13.92 9.22 -20.79
CA HIS A 535 12.88 10.13 -21.31
C HIS A 535 11.71 10.34 -20.36
N THR A 536 11.56 9.52 -19.30
CA THR A 536 10.50 9.72 -18.32
C THR A 536 10.88 10.83 -17.34
N GLN A 537 10.02 11.83 -17.22
CA GLN A 537 10.27 13.03 -16.44
C GLN A 537 8.97 13.70 -15.97
N GLY A 538 9.08 14.64 -15.05
CA GLY A 538 8.01 15.56 -14.69
C GLY A 538 7.42 15.35 -13.30
N VAL A 539 6.61 16.34 -12.90
CA VAL A 539 5.94 16.37 -11.60
C VAL A 539 4.71 15.47 -11.63
N GLY A 540 4.62 14.53 -10.69
CA GLY A 540 3.46 13.69 -10.46
C GLY A 540 2.82 13.96 -9.09
N VAL A 541 1.49 13.88 -9.01
CA VAL A 541 0.78 14.00 -7.73
C VAL A 541 -0.19 12.86 -7.56
N PHE A 542 -0.14 12.21 -6.40
CA PHE A 542 -0.96 11.05 -6.06
C PHE A 542 -1.96 11.37 -4.96
N TRP A 543 -3.18 10.89 -5.11
CA TRP A 543 -4.28 11.04 -4.17
C TRP A 543 -5.09 9.74 -4.04
N TYR A 544 -5.83 9.58 -2.94
CA TYR A 544 -6.68 8.41 -2.73
C TYR A 544 -8.13 8.77 -2.40
N HIS A 545 -8.37 9.59 -1.36
CA HIS A 545 -9.71 10.01 -0.98
C HIS A 545 -10.20 11.19 -1.83
N PRO A 546 -11.49 11.23 -2.23
CA PRO A 546 -12.06 12.34 -3.00
C PRO A 546 -11.77 13.73 -2.43
N GLN A 547 -11.70 13.88 -1.11
CA GLN A 547 -11.33 15.14 -0.43
C GLN A 547 -9.94 15.67 -0.83
N SER A 548 -9.04 14.79 -1.30
CA SER A 548 -7.67 15.16 -1.67
C SER A 548 -7.51 15.49 -3.16
N HIS A 549 -8.51 15.16 -4.01
CA HIS A 549 -8.38 15.26 -5.47
C HIS A 549 -8.14 16.70 -5.94
N ALA A 550 -8.95 17.65 -5.45
CA ALA A 550 -8.82 19.04 -5.84
C ALA A 550 -7.47 19.65 -5.39
N LEU A 551 -6.98 19.27 -4.17
CA LEU A 551 -5.64 19.66 -3.69
C LEU A 551 -4.54 19.09 -4.59
N ALA A 552 -4.65 17.81 -4.99
CA ALA A 552 -3.68 17.16 -5.86
C ALA A 552 -3.58 17.86 -7.22
N GLN A 553 -4.73 18.17 -7.84
CA GLN A 553 -4.77 18.89 -9.11
C GLN A 553 -4.18 20.30 -8.99
N PHE A 554 -4.57 21.04 -7.94
CA PHE A 554 -4.10 22.40 -7.71
C PHE A 554 -2.58 22.46 -7.51
N LEU A 555 -2.01 21.59 -6.67
CA LEU A 555 -0.57 21.55 -6.43
C LEU A 555 0.19 21.16 -7.69
N HIS A 556 -0.29 20.16 -8.42
CA HIS A 556 0.31 19.74 -9.69
C HIS A 556 0.38 20.91 -10.68
N ASP A 557 -0.76 21.55 -10.98
CA ASP A 557 -0.84 22.61 -11.98
C ASP A 557 -0.04 23.84 -11.56
N SER A 558 -0.04 24.19 -10.26
CA SER A 558 0.78 25.25 -9.70
C SER A 558 2.28 25.00 -9.91
N LEU A 559 2.77 23.80 -9.56
CA LEU A 559 4.19 23.47 -9.70
C LEU A 559 4.65 23.40 -11.15
N VAL A 560 3.84 22.75 -12.02
CA VAL A 560 4.14 22.65 -13.46
C VAL A 560 4.23 24.05 -14.08
N THR A 561 3.27 24.93 -13.76
CA THR A 561 3.22 26.28 -14.35
C THR A 561 4.32 27.18 -13.77
N THR A 562 4.48 27.23 -12.43
CA THR A 562 5.41 28.17 -11.78
C THR A 562 6.86 27.82 -12.05
N LEU A 563 7.19 26.52 -12.11
CA LEU A 563 8.56 26.05 -12.29
C LEU A 563 8.92 25.73 -13.75
N ASP A 564 7.99 25.89 -14.67
CA ASP A 564 8.13 25.47 -16.10
C ASP A 564 8.66 24.02 -16.21
N ARG A 565 8.07 23.11 -15.38
CA ARG A 565 8.47 21.70 -15.35
C ARG A 565 7.52 20.83 -16.14
N PRO A 566 7.98 19.73 -16.75
CA PRO A 566 7.10 18.76 -17.37
C PRO A 566 6.06 18.20 -16.37
N SER A 567 4.89 17.91 -16.88
CA SER A 567 3.87 17.18 -16.14
C SER A 567 4.07 15.68 -16.33
N TYR A 568 4.12 14.92 -15.23
CA TYR A 568 3.94 13.48 -15.25
C TYR A 568 2.45 13.11 -15.10
N GLY A 569 1.71 13.87 -14.30
CA GLY A 569 0.25 13.76 -14.17
C GLY A 569 -0.27 13.71 -12.75
N VAL A 570 -1.61 13.62 -12.64
CA VAL A 570 -2.33 13.47 -11.37
C VAL A 570 -3.01 12.10 -11.35
N PHE A 571 -2.73 11.29 -10.32
CA PHE A 571 -3.12 9.88 -10.29
C PHE A 571 -3.88 9.51 -9.03
N TRP A 572 -4.97 8.77 -9.18
CA TRP A 572 -5.55 8.03 -8.08
C TRP A 572 -4.68 6.80 -7.76
N ASN A 573 -4.18 6.70 -6.54
CA ASN A 573 -3.37 5.56 -6.14
C ASN A 573 -3.49 5.28 -4.63
N ASN A 574 -3.54 4.00 -4.29
CA ASN A 574 -3.67 3.49 -2.93
C ASN A 574 -2.31 3.40 -2.21
N LEU A 575 -1.60 4.51 -2.12
CA LEU A 575 -0.34 4.61 -1.38
C LEU A 575 -0.59 4.80 0.12
N ALA A 576 0.38 4.42 0.97
CA ALA A 576 0.21 4.51 2.41
C ALA A 576 -0.10 5.94 2.86
N LEU A 577 0.64 6.92 2.36
CA LEU A 577 0.55 8.33 2.76
C LEU A 577 -0.61 9.10 2.11
N THR A 578 -1.29 8.51 1.11
CA THR A 578 -2.51 9.11 0.52
C THR A 578 -3.81 8.58 1.16
N ARG A 579 -3.73 7.47 1.94
CA ARG A 579 -4.89 6.80 2.55
C ARG A 579 -5.48 7.44 3.82
N PRO A 580 -4.75 8.20 4.65
CA PRO A 580 -5.36 8.81 5.84
C PRO A 580 -6.56 9.66 5.47
N SER A 581 -7.66 9.46 6.21
CA SER A 581 -8.91 10.20 5.97
C SER A 581 -9.04 11.43 6.86
N VAL A 582 -8.15 11.62 7.83
CA VAL A 582 -8.19 12.68 8.84
C VAL A 582 -7.98 14.09 8.26
N ALA A 583 -7.36 14.16 7.07
CA ALA A 583 -7.11 15.39 6.32
C ALA A 583 -7.04 15.11 4.81
N PRO A 584 -7.13 16.11 3.92
CA PRO A 584 -6.64 16.00 2.56
C PRO A 584 -5.16 15.62 2.57
N ALA A 585 -4.85 14.45 2.00
CA ALA A 585 -3.50 13.87 1.99
C ALA A 585 -3.08 13.58 0.54
N VAL A 586 -1.92 14.07 0.14
CA VAL A 586 -1.33 13.87 -1.19
C VAL A 586 0.14 13.47 -1.08
N LEU A 587 0.62 12.74 -2.08
CA LEU A 587 2.03 12.43 -2.26
C LEU A 587 2.50 13.08 -3.56
N LEU A 588 3.57 13.87 -3.45
CA LEU A 588 4.21 14.57 -4.54
C LEU A 588 5.44 13.79 -5.00
N GLU A 589 5.50 13.47 -6.29
CA GLU A 589 6.70 13.01 -6.99
C GLU A 589 7.26 14.20 -7.76
N LEU A 590 8.30 14.83 -7.23
CA LEU A 590 8.80 16.14 -7.67
C LEU A 590 9.76 16.06 -8.88
N GLY A 591 9.86 14.87 -9.49
CA GLY A 591 10.71 14.52 -10.62
C GLY A 591 11.25 13.10 -10.48
N PHE A 592 12.15 12.70 -11.38
CA PHE A 592 12.72 11.35 -11.43
C PHE A 592 14.21 11.36 -11.09
N MET A 593 14.60 10.77 -9.96
CA MET A 593 16.01 10.64 -9.56
C MET A 593 16.89 9.97 -10.60
N ILE A 594 16.30 9.02 -11.33
CA ILE A 594 17.00 8.18 -12.32
C ILE A 594 17.20 8.86 -13.67
N ASN A 595 16.45 9.94 -13.97
CA ASN A 595 16.59 10.69 -15.21
C ASN A 595 17.78 11.69 -15.10
N PRO A 596 18.75 11.65 -16.01
CA PRO A 596 19.95 12.51 -15.94
C PRO A 596 19.67 14.00 -15.89
N ALA A 597 18.75 14.50 -16.70
CA ALA A 597 18.42 15.94 -16.76
C ALA A 597 17.63 16.39 -15.53
N GLU A 598 16.69 15.56 -15.07
CA GLU A 598 15.95 15.83 -13.84
C GLU A 598 16.85 15.81 -12.61
N PHE A 599 17.79 14.85 -12.55
CA PHE A 599 18.72 14.76 -11.43
C PHE A 599 19.59 16.02 -11.29
N GLU A 600 20.08 16.60 -12.41
CA GLU A 600 20.81 17.86 -12.36
C GLU A 600 19.98 18.99 -11.73
N TRP A 601 18.70 19.09 -12.06
CA TRP A 601 17.77 20.04 -11.48
C TRP A 601 17.48 19.73 -10.00
N ILE A 602 17.27 18.44 -9.65
CA ILE A 602 16.94 18.00 -8.28
C ILE A 602 18.06 18.37 -7.28
N VAL A 603 19.33 18.28 -7.70
CA VAL A 603 20.47 18.56 -6.80
C VAL A 603 20.94 20.02 -6.86
N ASP A 604 20.42 20.84 -7.77
CA ASP A 604 20.76 22.26 -7.87
C ASP A 604 20.13 23.07 -6.73
N GLU A 605 20.95 23.79 -5.97
CA GLU A 605 20.47 24.53 -4.78
C GLU A 605 19.50 25.68 -5.14
N THR A 606 19.67 26.29 -6.31
CA THR A 606 18.78 27.36 -6.78
C THR A 606 17.41 26.78 -7.14
N ALA A 607 17.39 25.66 -7.85
CA ALA A 607 16.17 24.96 -8.19
C ALA A 607 15.43 24.43 -6.94
N GLN A 608 16.17 23.94 -5.94
CA GLN A 608 15.59 23.53 -4.66
C GLN A 608 14.91 24.70 -3.95
N SER A 609 15.56 25.89 -3.92
CA SER A 609 14.96 27.10 -3.33
C SER A 609 13.68 27.53 -4.07
N GLN A 610 13.72 27.53 -5.41
CA GLN A 610 12.55 27.84 -6.23
C GLN A 610 11.39 26.85 -6.01
N LEU A 611 11.69 25.56 -5.86
CA LEU A 611 10.71 24.53 -5.56
C LEU A 611 10.05 24.76 -4.19
N VAL A 612 10.83 25.09 -3.17
CA VAL A 612 10.33 25.39 -1.82
C VAL A 612 9.41 26.61 -1.84
N ASP A 613 9.81 27.68 -2.53
CA ASP A 613 9.00 28.90 -2.65
C ASP A 613 7.70 28.63 -3.39
N ALA A 614 7.75 27.89 -4.50
CA ALA A 614 6.56 27.51 -5.27
C ALA A 614 5.58 26.63 -4.47
N LEU A 615 6.11 25.67 -3.69
CA LEU A 615 5.28 24.84 -2.82
C LEU A 615 4.61 25.66 -1.71
N ALA A 616 5.37 26.53 -1.06
CA ALA A 616 4.84 27.38 0.01
C ALA A 616 3.76 28.33 -0.52
N GLU A 617 3.98 28.96 -1.68
CA GLU A 617 3.00 29.81 -2.34
C GLU A 617 1.73 29.01 -2.73
N ALA A 618 1.90 27.84 -3.34
CA ALA A 618 0.77 27.00 -3.74
C ALA A 618 -0.10 26.57 -2.54
N LEU A 619 0.53 26.17 -1.43
CA LEU A 619 -0.19 25.80 -0.20
C LEU A 619 -0.92 27.01 0.41
N THR A 620 -0.30 28.19 0.40
CA THR A 620 -0.92 29.43 0.87
C THR A 620 -2.14 29.79 0.03
N ARG A 621 -1.99 29.79 -1.29
CA ARG A 621 -3.08 30.08 -2.24
C ARG A 621 -4.23 29.06 -2.12
N TRP A 622 -3.90 27.79 -1.90
CA TRP A 622 -4.91 26.75 -1.68
C TRP A 622 -5.78 27.05 -0.45
N VAL A 623 -5.14 27.39 0.68
CA VAL A 623 -5.85 27.70 1.93
C VAL A 623 -6.67 28.98 1.80
N GLU A 624 -6.17 29.99 1.09
CA GLU A 624 -6.89 31.24 0.82
C GLU A 624 -8.00 31.11 -0.23
N GLY A 625 -8.13 29.95 -0.87
CA GLY A 625 -9.15 29.69 -1.87
C GLY A 625 -8.91 30.29 -3.25
N ALA A 626 -7.66 30.64 -3.56
CA ALA A 626 -7.31 31.19 -4.87
C ALA A 626 -7.43 30.15 -6.00
N THR A 627 -7.81 30.60 -7.21
CA THR A 627 -7.71 29.80 -8.44
C THR A 627 -6.32 29.86 -9.05
N ILE A 628 -6.00 28.89 -9.90
CA ILE A 628 -4.88 28.99 -10.85
C ILE A 628 -5.39 29.81 -12.03
N ASP A 629 -4.74 30.96 -12.29
CA ASP A 629 -5.03 31.80 -13.47
C ASP A 629 -4.50 31.17 -14.75
#